data_6a94f20e4736fee5a18c5cd01107dd3c
#
_entry.id   6a94f20e4736fee5a18c5cd01107dd3c
#
_cell.length_a   1.000
_cell.length_b   1.000
_cell.length_c   1.000
_cell.angle_alpha   90.00
_cell.angle_beta   90.00
_cell.angle_gamma   90.00
#
_symmetry.space_group_name_H-M   'P 1'
#
loop_
_entity.id
_entity.type
_entity.pdbx_description
1 polymer ?
#
loop_
_entity_poly.entity_id
_entity_poly.type
_entity_poly.pdbx_seq_one_letter_code
_entity_poly.pdbx_strand_id
1 'polypeptide(L)'
;SAKVVKKPEKVINELNMNDYMSGVFAYQQNKFKLAIKYFSNLSLTSADKNISDNVVYWMADSYQQIGDIDNAMIYLDKVLQNHSSDHIDDALIKKGLLHRKRGEADQSLIVFNELVNNFPDSEYVKLARMEIKRAEMYQ
;
A
#
# COMPACT_ATOMS: atom_id res chain seq x y z
N SER A 1 -35.36 -33.11 -26.66
CA SER A 1 -34.32 -32.09 -26.95
C SER A 1 -33.50 -31.83 -25.72
N ALA A 2 -32.24 -32.19 -25.76
CA ALA A 2 -31.32 -31.96 -24.68
C ALA A 2 -31.15 -30.43 -24.49
N LYS A 3 -31.53 -29.90 -23.32
CA LYS A 3 -31.18 -28.56 -22.93
C LYS A 3 -29.66 -28.51 -22.79
N VAL A 4 -29.02 -27.77 -23.66
CA VAL A 4 -27.61 -27.46 -23.50
C VAL A 4 -27.49 -26.55 -22.26
N VAL A 5 -27.08 -27.17 -21.16
CA VAL A 5 -26.67 -26.39 -19.98
C VAL A 5 -25.38 -25.74 -20.34
N LYS A 6 -25.44 -24.42 -20.64
CA LYS A 6 -24.23 -23.62 -20.75
C LYS A 6 -23.50 -23.75 -19.42
N LYS A 7 -22.31 -24.34 -19.44
CA LYS A 7 -21.39 -24.21 -18.31
C LYS A 7 -21.27 -22.69 -17.98
N PRO A 8 -21.41 -22.32 -16.69
CA PRO A 8 -21.14 -20.94 -16.33
C PRO A 8 -19.78 -20.58 -16.91
N GLU A 9 -19.76 -19.55 -17.77
CA GLU A 9 -18.51 -19.01 -18.25
C GLU A 9 -17.68 -18.70 -17.02
N LYS A 10 -16.49 -19.28 -16.92
CA LYS A 10 -15.51 -18.83 -15.94
C LYS A 10 -15.35 -17.35 -16.17
N VAL A 11 -15.90 -16.54 -15.28
CA VAL A 11 -15.58 -15.11 -15.23
C VAL A 11 -14.11 -15.06 -14.86
N ILE A 12 -13.25 -15.05 -15.88
CA ILE A 12 -11.85 -14.78 -15.69
C ILE A 12 -11.80 -13.29 -15.40
N ASN A 13 -11.63 -12.94 -14.12
CA ASN A 13 -11.38 -11.57 -13.72
C ASN A 13 -9.96 -11.21 -14.20
N GLU A 14 -9.86 -10.93 -15.49
CA GLU A 14 -8.61 -10.45 -16.06
C GLU A 14 -8.36 -9.01 -15.63
N LEU A 15 -7.08 -8.68 -15.43
CA LEU A 15 -6.67 -7.33 -15.17
C LEU A 15 -7.09 -6.44 -16.35
N ASN A 16 -7.87 -5.40 -16.08
CA ASN A 16 -8.17 -4.38 -17.07
C ASN A 16 -6.94 -3.52 -17.29
N MET A 17 -6.20 -3.80 -18.36
CA MET A 17 -4.95 -3.11 -18.67
C MET A 17 -5.15 -1.63 -18.92
N ASN A 18 -6.27 -1.20 -19.49
CA ASN A 18 -6.58 0.21 -19.73
C ASN A 18 -6.76 0.97 -18.42
N ASP A 19 -7.48 0.40 -17.46
CA ASP A 19 -7.65 1.01 -16.13
C ASP A 19 -6.34 1.03 -15.36
N TYR A 20 -5.54 -0.03 -15.48
CA TYR A 20 -4.21 -0.07 -14.87
C TYR A 20 -3.33 1.06 -15.40
N MET A 21 -3.20 1.18 -16.71
CA MET A 21 -2.37 2.23 -17.33
C MET A 21 -2.88 3.64 -17.01
N SER A 22 -4.18 3.83 -17.00
CA SER A 22 -4.80 5.11 -16.63
C SER A 22 -4.53 5.46 -15.16
N GLY A 23 -4.58 4.47 -14.29
CA GLY A 23 -4.25 4.66 -12.87
C GLY A 23 -2.80 5.03 -12.65
N VAL A 24 -1.88 4.31 -13.31
CA VAL A 24 -0.43 4.60 -13.25
C VAL A 24 -0.14 6.01 -13.75
N PHE A 25 -0.72 6.39 -14.89
CA PHE A 25 -0.53 7.71 -15.47
C PHE A 25 -1.06 8.82 -14.53
N ALA A 26 -2.25 8.63 -13.98
CA ALA A 26 -2.83 9.55 -13.01
C ALA A 26 -1.95 9.68 -11.76
N TYR A 27 -1.44 8.57 -11.25
CA TYR A 27 -0.53 8.56 -10.10
C TYR A 27 0.76 9.34 -10.39
N GLN A 28 1.37 9.10 -11.54
CA GLN A 28 2.59 9.81 -11.95
C GLN A 28 2.39 11.31 -12.10
N GLN A 29 1.16 11.73 -12.41
CA GLN A 29 0.79 13.14 -12.52
C GLN A 29 0.30 13.74 -11.20
N ASN A 30 0.41 13.02 -10.10
CA ASN A 30 -0.09 13.43 -8.79
C ASN A 30 -1.61 13.65 -8.74
N LYS A 31 -2.35 13.03 -9.64
CA LYS A 31 -3.82 13.04 -9.67
C LYS A 31 -4.33 11.87 -8.82
N PHE A 32 -4.16 11.98 -7.51
CA PHE A 32 -4.32 10.85 -6.60
C PHE A 32 -5.76 10.34 -6.50
N LYS A 33 -6.76 11.22 -6.47
CA LYS A 33 -8.18 10.80 -6.47
C LYS A 33 -8.52 10.01 -7.73
N LEU A 34 -7.99 10.45 -8.87
CA LEU A 34 -8.21 9.78 -10.15
C LEU A 34 -7.48 8.43 -10.18
N ALA A 35 -6.26 8.38 -9.66
CA ALA A 35 -5.51 7.12 -9.54
C ALA A 35 -6.29 6.10 -8.71
N ILE A 36 -6.80 6.50 -7.56
CA ILE A 36 -7.63 5.65 -6.70
C ILE A 36 -8.84 5.12 -7.46
N LYS A 37 -9.52 5.98 -8.21
CA LYS A 37 -10.70 5.60 -9.00
C LYS A 37 -10.36 4.49 -9.99
N TYR A 38 -9.30 4.64 -10.76
CA TYR A 38 -8.88 3.64 -11.74
C TYR A 38 -8.40 2.35 -11.08
N PHE A 39 -7.56 2.45 -10.07
CA PHE A 39 -7.04 1.27 -9.36
C PHE A 39 -8.14 0.49 -8.63
N SER A 40 -9.15 1.18 -8.11
CA SER A 40 -10.28 0.55 -7.41
C SER A 40 -11.13 -0.32 -8.34
N ASN A 41 -11.10 -0.07 -9.64
CA ASN A 41 -11.83 -0.86 -10.64
C ASN A 41 -11.09 -2.14 -11.04
N LEU A 42 -9.83 -2.31 -10.60
CA LEU A 42 -9.03 -3.44 -11.00
C LEU A 42 -9.36 -4.68 -10.19
N SER A 43 -9.44 -5.83 -10.89
CA SER A 43 -9.35 -7.13 -10.26
C SER A 43 -7.89 -7.57 -10.27
N LEU A 44 -7.30 -7.72 -9.08
CA LEU A 44 -5.89 -8.08 -8.93
C LEU A 44 -5.65 -9.58 -8.75
N THR A 45 -6.72 -10.40 -8.73
CA THR A 45 -6.64 -11.84 -8.47
C THR A 45 -5.82 -12.61 -9.51
N SER A 46 -5.88 -12.20 -10.76
CA SER A 46 -5.13 -12.82 -11.87
C SER A 46 -3.95 -11.95 -12.34
N ALA A 47 -3.69 -10.84 -11.67
CA ALA A 47 -2.59 -9.96 -12.00
C ALA A 47 -1.25 -10.60 -11.60
N ASP A 48 -0.19 -10.23 -12.33
CA ASP A 48 1.18 -10.48 -11.91
C ASP A 48 1.39 -9.93 -10.50
N LYS A 49 2.15 -10.67 -9.68
CA LYS A 49 2.41 -10.28 -8.27
C LYS A 49 3.04 -8.90 -8.15
N ASN A 50 3.93 -8.54 -9.07
CA ASN A 50 4.57 -7.22 -9.07
C ASN A 50 3.58 -6.12 -9.38
N ILE A 51 2.67 -6.34 -10.32
CA ILE A 51 1.59 -5.40 -10.65
C ILE A 51 0.68 -5.21 -9.44
N SER A 52 0.23 -6.32 -8.85
CA SER A 52 -0.64 -6.29 -7.67
C SER A 52 0.01 -5.56 -6.50
N ASP A 53 1.26 -5.87 -6.19
CA ASP A 53 2.02 -5.23 -5.11
C ASP A 53 2.17 -3.73 -5.34
N ASN A 54 2.55 -3.32 -6.54
CA ASN A 54 2.71 -1.92 -6.89
C ASN A 54 1.38 -1.16 -6.78
N VAL A 55 0.28 -1.72 -7.29
CA VAL A 55 -1.04 -1.08 -7.23
C VAL A 55 -1.48 -0.87 -5.78
N VAL A 56 -1.32 -1.87 -4.93
CA VAL A 56 -1.68 -1.77 -3.50
C VAL A 56 -0.86 -0.67 -2.83
N TYR A 57 0.43 -0.60 -3.10
CA TYR A 57 1.30 0.44 -2.56
C TYR A 57 0.93 1.84 -3.08
N TRP A 58 0.68 1.98 -4.38
CA TRP A 58 0.28 3.27 -4.97
C TRP A 58 -1.08 3.73 -4.45
N MET A 59 -1.99 2.81 -4.15
CA MET A 59 -3.25 3.16 -3.49
C MET A 59 -3.01 3.67 -2.07
N ALA A 60 -2.15 3.01 -1.31
CA ALA A 60 -1.78 3.48 0.02
C ALA A 60 -1.22 4.91 -0.02
N ASP A 61 -0.27 5.16 -0.92
CA ASP A 61 0.32 6.49 -1.11
C ASP A 61 -0.72 7.51 -1.56
N SER A 62 -1.57 7.15 -2.51
CA SER A 62 -2.62 8.05 -3.02
C SER A 62 -3.61 8.46 -1.93
N TYR A 63 -4.04 7.52 -1.09
CA TYR A 63 -4.89 7.84 0.06
C TYR A 63 -4.19 8.76 1.06
N GLN A 64 -2.91 8.52 1.31
CA GLN A 64 -2.12 9.40 2.17
C GLN A 64 -2.05 10.82 1.62
N GLN A 65 -1.81 10.96 0.32
CA GLN A 65 -1.67 12.25 -0.35
C GLN A 65 -2.96 13.08 -0.32
N ILE A 66 -4.12 12.42 -0.36
CA ILE A 66 -5.41 13.13 -0.24
C ILE A 66 -5.88 13.31 1.21
N GLY A 67 -5.09 12.85 2.18
CA GLY A 67 -5.38 13.00 3.60
C GLY A 67 -6.35 11.96 4.16
N ASP A 68 -6.68 10.92 3.41
CA ASP A 68 -7.50 9.80 3.88
C ASP A 68 -6.62 8.79 4.61
N ILE A 69 -6.29 9.10 5.86
CA ILE A 69 -5.34 8.32 6.66
C ILE A 69 -5.88 6.91 6.95
N ASP A 70 -7.18 6.77 7.20
CA ASP A 70 -7.77 5.47 7.52
C ASP A 70 -7.60 4.48 6.35
N ASN A 71 -7.93 4.88 5.14
CA ASN A 71 -7.73 4.06 3.96
C ASN A 71 -6.24 3.86 3.65
N ALA A 72 -5.42 4.87 3.85
CA ALA A 72 -3.96 4.72 3.69
C ALA A 72 -3.42 3.62 4.60
N MET A 73 -3.83 3.58 5.87
CA MET A 73 -3.41 2.55 6.83
C MET A 73 -3.87 1.15 6.41
N ILE A 74 -5.11 1.02 5.91
CA ILE A 74 -5.64 -0.25 5.42
C ILE A 74 -4.76 -0.80 4.28
N TYR A 75 -4.41 0.04 3.32
CA TYR A 75 -3.60 -0.37 2.17
C TYR A 75 -2.13 -0.60 2.54
N LEU A 76 -1.57 0.17 3.48
CA LEU A 76 -0.24 -0.11 4.02
C LEU A 76 -0.19 -1.49 4.70
N ASP A 77 -1.22 -1.85 5.47
CA ASP A 77 -1.31 -3.17 6.09
C ASP A 77 -1.40 -4.29 5.05
N LYS A 78 -2.09 -4.05 3.93
CA LYS A 78 -2.10 -5.00 2.81
C LYS A 78 -0.70 -5.20 2.21
N VAL A 79 0.08 -4.14 2.05
CA VAL A 79 1.48 -4.25 1.62
C VAL A 79 2.28 -5.10 2.61
N LEU A 80 2.12 -4.84 3.91
CA LEU A 80 2.87 -5.53 4.96
C LEU A 80 2.49 -7.02 5.09
N GLN A 81 1.29 -7.41 4.68
CA GLN A 81 0.86 -8.81 4.64
C GLN A 81 1.54 -9.60 3.51
N ASN A 82 2.04 -8.94 2.49
CA ASN A 82 2.78 -9.56 1.40
C ASN A 82 4.28 -9.57 1.69
N HIS A 83 4.76 -10.64 2.33
CA HIS A 83 6.16 -10.76 2.75
C HIS A 83 7.18 -10.74 1.58
N SER A 84 6.72 -10.90 0.35
CA SER A 84 7.55 -10.82 -0.85
C SER A 84 7.58 -9.42 -1.47
N SER A 85 6.87 -8.47 -0.89
CA SER A 85 6.80 -7.10 -1.42
C SER A 85 8.16 -6.41 -1.34
N ASP A 86 8.51 -5.67 -2.40
CA ASP A 86 9.67 -4.76 -2.39
C ASP A 86 9.36 -3.45 -1.65
N HIS A 87 8.11 -3.26 -1.21
CA HIS A 87 7.64 -2.04 -0.56
C HIS A 87 7.46 -2.17 0.97
N ILE A 88 8.00 -3.21 1.60
CA ILE A 88 7.81 -3.43 3.04
C ILE A 88 8.39 -2.28 3.86
N ASP A 89 9.63 -1.89 3.60
CA ASP A 89 10.27 -0.79 4.33
C ASP A 89 9.62 0.57 4.03
N ASP A 90 9.20 0.81 2.78
CA ASP A 90 8.39 1.98 2.42
C ASP A 90 7.08 2.03 3.22
N ALA A 91 6.40 0.90 3.33
CA ALA A 91 5.14 0.80 4.07
C ALA A 91 5.35 1.00 5.57
N LEU A 92 6.43 0.45 6.13
CA LEU A 92 6.75 0.60 7.54
C LEU A 92 7.04 2.06 7.90
N ILE A 93 7.89 2.76 7.13
CA ILE A 93 8.19 4.16 7.43
C ILE A 93 6.94 5.04 7.33
N LYS A 94 6.11 4.83 6.30
CA LYS A 94 4.85 5.56 6.14
C LYS A 94 3.89 5.29 7.29
N LYS A 95 3.73 4.04 7.69
CA LYS A 95 2.86 3.64 8.79
C LYS A 95 3.31 4.26 10.11
N GLY A 96 4.61 4.21 10.40
CA GLY A 96 5.17 4.84 11.59
C GLY A 96 4.91 6.34 11.65
N LEU A 97 5.12 7.04 10.54
CA LEU A 97 4.88 8.49 10.44
C LEU A 97 3.39 8.83 10.57
N LEU A 98 2.49 8.01 10.02
CA LEU A 98 1.05 8.22 10.17
C LEU A 98 0.57 8.00 11.60
N HIS A 99 1.06 7.00 12.30
CA HIS A 99 0.80 6.81 13.73
C HIS A 99 1.26 8.02 14.54
N ARG A 100 2.47 8.52 14.26
CA ARG A 100 2.98 9.72 14.91
C ARG A 100 2.06 10.91 14.68
N LYS A 101 1.63 11.12 13.45
CA LYS A 101 0.73 12.22 13.07
C LYS A 101 -0.59 12.17 13.83
N ARG A 102 -1.07 10.98 14.15
CA ARG A 102 -2.29 10.76 14.95
C ARG A 102 -2.07 10.88 16.46
N GLY A 103 -0.82 11.10 16.90
CA GLY A 103 -0.50 11.11 18.32
C GLY A 103 -0.42 9.71 18.95
N GLU A 104 -0.34 8.68 18.13
CA GLU A 104 -0.25 7.27 18.55
C GLU A 104 1.24 6.88 18.71
N ALA A 105 1.90 7.44 19.74
CA ALA A 105 3.34 7.35 19.92
C ALA A 105 3.82 5.91 20.12
N ASP A 106 3.08 5.09 20.88
CA ASP A 106 3.47 3.71 21.16
C ASP A 106 3.44 2.85 19.90
N GLN A 107 2.40 3.00 19.08
CA GLN A 107 2.28 2.30 17.80
C GLN A 107 3.37 2.74 16.83
N SER A 108 3.68 4.03 16.77
CA SER A 108 4.76 4.52 15.90
C SER A 108 6.11 3.93 16.28
N LEU A 109 6.42 3.85 17.58
CA LEU A 109 7.66 3.24 18.06
C LEU A 109 7.78 1.76 17.68
N ILE A 110 6.71 0.99 17.81
CA ILE A 110 6.69 -0.42 17.41
C ILE A 110 7.06 -0.55 15.93
N VAL A 111 6.47 0.27 15.07
CA VAL A 111 6.68 0.20 13.62
C VAL A 111 8.09 0.65 13.24
N PHE A 112 8.59 1.74 13.82
CA PHE A 112 9.96 2.20 13.54
C PHE A 112 11.01 1.20 14.02
N ASN A 113 10.82 0.57 15.18
CA ASN A 113 11.70 -0.48 15.66
C ASN A 113 11.69 -1.71 14.75
N GLU A 114 10.54 -2.09 14.24
CA GLU A 114 10.42 -3.18 13.27
C GLU A 114 11.25 -2.89 12.00
N LEU A 115 11.16 -1.66 11.48
CA LEU A 115 11.96 -1.25 10.33
C LEU A 115 13.45 -1.35 10.61
N VAL A 116 13.92 -0.76 11.72
CA VAL A 116 15.34 -0.75 12.07
C VAL A 116 15.88 -2.17 12.29
N ASN A 117 15.10 -3.03 12.93
CA ASN A 117 15.55 -4.37 13.30
C ASN A 117 15.52 -5.34 12.09
N ASN A 118 14.50 -5.26 11.25
CA ASN A 118 14.29 -6.20 10.15
C ASN A 118 14.84 -5.72 8.81
N PHE A 119 15.05 -4.41 8.65
CA PHE A 119 15.52 -3.80 7.41
C PHE A 119 16.71 -2.86 7.68
N PRO A 120 17.81 -3.39 8.24
CA PRO A 120 18.94 -2.54 8.65
C PRO A 120 19.63 -1.82 7.50
N ASP A 121 19.46 -2.30 6.26
CA ASP A 121 20.04 -1.70 5.05
C ASP A 121 19.06 -0.74 4.33
N SER A 122 17.87 -0.53 4.87
CA SER A 122 16.88 0.37 4.28
C SER A 122 17.38 1.82 4.32
N GLU A 123 17.08 2.56 3.27
CA GLU A 123 17.31 4.01 3.21
C GLU A 123 16.56 4.78 4.32
N TYR A 124 15.51 4.18 4.91
CA TYR A 124 14.69 4.81 5.95
C TYR A 124 15.18 4.56 7.39
N VAL A 125 16.21 3.76 7.59
CA VAL A 125 16.70 3.42 8.95
C VAL A 125 17.13 4.67 9.72
N LYS A 126 17.82 5.59 9.06
CA LYS A 126 18.26 6.82 9.70
C LYS A 126 17.09 7.67 10.18
N LEU A 127 16.07 7.83 9.34
CA LEU A 127 14.85 8.55 9.70
C LEU A 127 14.11 7.85 10.84
N ALA A 128 13.95 6.53 10.76
CA ALA A 128 13.29 5.74 11.80
C ALA A 128 14.00 5.89 13.15
N ARG A 129 15.33 5.84 13.18
CA ARG A 129 16.11 6.06 14.42
C ARG A 129 15.92 7.47 14.98
N MET A 130 15.86 8.47 14.13
CA MET A 130 15.58 9.85 14.56
C MET A 130 14.21 9.96 15.21
N GLU A 131 13.21 9.32 14.62
CA GLU A 131 11.84 9.30 15.16
C GLU A 131 11.73 8.56 16.48
N ILE A 132 12.43 7.43 16.62
CA ILE A 132 12.51 6.68 17.87
C ILE A 132 13.13 7.56 18.96
N LYS A 133 14.24 8.20 18.68
CA LYS A 133 14.94 9.06 19.64
C LYS A 133 14.06 10.24 20.04
N ARG A 134 13.37 10.85 19.09
CA ARG A 134 12.46 11.96 19.34
C ARG A 134 11.32 11.53 20.28
N ALA A 135 10.70 10.37 20.02
CA ALA A 135 9.62 9.85 20.85
C ALA A 135 10.09 9.56 22.29
N GLU A 136 11.32 9.06 22.46
CA GLU A 136 11.92 8.81 23.79
C GLU A 136 12.14 10.12 24.56
N MET A 137 12.45 11.23 23.87
CA MET A 137 12.68 12.52 24.52
C MET A 137 11.41 13.16 25.08
N TYR A 138 10.24 12.79 24.58
CA TYR A 138 8.96 13.40 24.96
C TYR A 138 8.04 12.46 25.76
N GLN A 139 8.59 11.36 26.27
CA GLN A 139 7.88 10.49 27.20
C GLN A 139 7.90 11.05 28.63
#